data_510acf5a8f88d0b9c3e24de22fb93aeb
#
_entry.id   510acf5a8f88d0b9c3e24de22fb93aeb
#
_cell.length_a   1.000
_cell.length_b   1.000
_cell.length_c   1.000
_cell.angle_alpha   90.00
_cell.angle_beta   90.00
_cell.angle_gamma   90.00
#
_symmetry.space_group_name_H-M   'P 1'
#
loop_
_entity.id
_entity.type
_entity.pdbx_description
1 polymer ?
#
loop_
_entity_poly.entity_id
_entity_poly.type
_entity_poly.pdbx_seq_one_letter_code
_entity_poly.pdbx_strand_id
1 'polypeptide(L)'
;MNPSTAQATAVVDELIRGGVRDVVLCPGSRNAPLAFALQAADTAGRLRLHMRIDERTAGFLAVGLAIGSGHPVPIVMTSGTAVANLGPAVLEANYARVPLVVLSANRPYELLGTGANQTIEQLGLFGSQVRATISLGLAEEGVDQNSQWRSAVCRVLAAARGARSGNAGPVHFDVPLREPLVPGAHVQGPVPEGRPDGAPWTTTTHATLDVPLELDLTPDTVVISGHGSGHRPELAGLPTVAEPTAPMHGIPLHPLALPQLKPRQAVITGRPASSGR
;
A
#
# COMPACT_ATOMS: atom_id res chain seq x y z
N MET A 1 8.89 -13.28 -24.82
CA MET A 1 8.07 -12.25 -24.09
C MET A 1 8.74 -10.91 -24.31
N ASN A 2 8.01 -9.85 -24.63
CA ASN A 2 8.67 -8.54 -24.75
C ASN A 2 9.10 -8.03 -23.36
N PRO A 3 10.10 -7.13 -23.29
CA PRO A 3 10.67 -6.68 -22.01
C PRO A 3 9.64 -6.08 -21.05
N SER A 4 8.72 -5.23 -21.55
CA SER A 4 7.67 -4.61 -20.71
C SER A 4 6.69 -5.64 -20.15
N THR A 5 6.35 -6.68 -20.91
CA THR A 5 5.50 -7.79 -20.43
C THR A 5 6.25 -8.62 -19.38
N ALA A 6 7.54 -8.91 -19.58
CA ALA A 6 8.36 -9.65 -18.61
C ALA A 6 8.47 -8.90 -17.29
N GLN A 7 8.76 -7.60 -17.34
CA GLN A 7 8.82 -6.73 -16.17
C GLN A 7 7.50 -6.71 -15.41
N ALA A 8 6.39 -6.48 -16.11
CA ALA A 8 5.06 -6.44 -15.49
C ALA A 8 4.70 -7.77 -14.83
N THR A 9 5.02 -8.89 -15.48
CA THR A 9 4.77 -10.24 -14.94
C THR A 9 5.56 -10.47 -13.65
N ALA A 10 6.85 -10.11 -13.64
CA ALA A 10 7.70 -10.23 -12.45
C ALA A 10 7.21 -9.33 -11.31
N VAL A 11 6.82 -8.09 -11.61
CA VAL A 11 6.31 -7.13 -10.63
C VAL A 11 5.03 -7.66 -9.99
N VAL A 12 4.04 -8.11 -10.79
CA VAL A 12 2.77 -8.63 -10.27
C VAL A 12 2.96 -9.92 -9.48
N ASP A 13 3.78 -10.84 -9.97
CA ASP A 13 4.10 -12.08 -9.25
C ASP A 13 4.73 -11.78 -7.88
N GLU A 14 5.67 -10.85 -7.83
CA GLU A 14 6.35 -10.50 -6.59
C GLU A 14 5.46 -9.73 -5.60
N LEU A 15 4.54 -8.89 -6.08
CA LEU A 15 3.51 -8.28 -5.24
C LEU A 15 2.67 -9.34 -4.53
N ILE A 16 2.25 -10.38 -5.26
CA ILE A 16 1.46 -11.50 -4.73
C ILE A 16 2.27 -12.31 -3.71
N ARG A 17 3.52 -12.64 -4.00
CA ARG A 17 4.44 -13.31 -3.09
C ARG A 17 4.69 -12.49 -1.83
N GLY A 18 4.74 -11.17 -1.98
CA GLY A 18 4.82 -10.23 -0.89
C GLY A 18 3.52 -10.04 -0.10
N GLY A 19 2.46 -10.79 -0.38
CA GLY A 19 1.22 -10.82 0.41
C GLY A 19 0.13 -9.85 -0.06
N VAL A 20 0.26 -9.24 -1.24
CA VAL A 20 -0.83 -8.47 -1.88
C VAL A 20 -1.94 -9.44 -2.27
N ARG A 21 -3.19 -9.08 -1.93
CA ARG A 21 -4.39 -9.89 -2.22
C ARG A 21 -5.42 -9.13 -3.04
N ASP A 22 -5.48 -7.82 -2.89
CA ASP A 22 -6.38 -6.93 -3.61
C ASP A 22 -5.58 -5.89 -4.37
N VAL A 23 -5.99 -5.60 -5.61
CA VAL A 23 -5.38 -4.57 -6.46
C VAL A 23 -6.48 -3.76 -7.12
N VAL A 24 -6.37 -2.43 -7.09
CA VAL A 24 -7.26 -1.55 -7.86
C VAL A 24 -6.57 -1.15 -9.15
N LEU A 25 -7.27 -1.24 -10.27
CA LEU A 25 -6.73 -0.92 -11.60
C LEU A 25 -7.59 0.12 -12.30
N CYS A 26 -6.95 1.21 -12.72
CA CYS A 26 -7.52 2.15 -13.67
C CYS A 26 -6.91 1.89 -15.06
N PRO A 27 -7.74 1.69 -16.10
CA PRO A 27 -7.25 1.32 -17.43
C PRO A 27 -6.53 2.49 -18.12
N GLY A 28 -5.51 2.16 -18.90
CA GLY A 28 -4.80 3.10 -19.76
C GLY A 28 -3.78 2.39 -20.65
N SER A 29 -3.34 3.05 -21.71
CA SER A 29 -2.45 2.41 -22.69
C SER A 29 -1.07 2.10 -22.08
N ARG A 30 -0.49 3.05 -21.31
CA ARG A 30 0.86 2.87 -20.80
C ARG A 30 0.97 1.76 -19.74
N ASN A 31 -0.06 1.55 -18.96
CA ASN A 31 -0.08 0.47 -17.96
C ASN A 31 -0.63 -0.87 -18.50
N ALA A 32 -0.84 -1.01 -19.82
CA ALA A 32 -1.35 -2.24 -20.41
C ALA A 32 -0.56 -3.51 -20.00
N PRO A 33 0.79 -3.53 -19.99
CA PRO A 33 1.53 -4.71 -19.55
C PRO A 33 1.15 -5.15 -18.12
N LEU A 34 1.00 -4.18 -17.20
CA LEU A 34 0.57 -4.44 -15.83
C LEU A 34 -0.89 -4.94 -15.80
N ALA A 35 -1.77 -4.35 -16.59
CA ALA A 35 -3.17 -4.76 -16.68
C ALA A 35 -3.33 -6.22 -17.13
N PHE A 36 -2.59 -6.64 -18.15
CA PHE A 36 -2.61 -8.04 -18.63
C PHE A 36 -2.06 -9.00 -17.57
N ALA A 37 -0.97 -8.65 -16.89
CA ALA A 37 -0.40 -9.48 -15.83
C ALA A 37 -1.35 -9.60 -14.63
N LEU A 38 -2.03 -8.51 -14.25
CA LEU A 38 -3.02 -8.49 -13.18
C LEU A 38 -4.26 -9.31 -13.53
N GLN A 39 -4.78 -9.17 -14.75
CA GLN A 39 -5.91 -9.96 -15.22
C GLN A 39 -5.59 -11.46 -15.21
N ALA A 40 -4.42 -11.85 -15.68
CA ALA A 40 -3.99 -13.25 -15.65
C ALA A 40 -3.91 -13.79 -14.21
N ALA A 41 -3.40 -12.98 -13.28
CA ALA A 41 -3.32 -13.36 -11.87
C ALA A 41 -4.71 -13.47 -11.20
N ASP A 42 -5.64 -12.56 -11.52
CA ASP A 42 -7.03 -12.60 -11.05
C ASP A 42 -7.76 -13.84 -11.58
N THR A 43 -7.65 -14.10 -12.89
CA THR A 43 -8.24 -15.31 -13.53
C THR A 43 -7.69 -16.59 -12.88
N ALA A 44 -6.42 -16.60 -12.48
CA ALA A 44 -5.81 -17.72 -11.77
C ALA A 44 -6.15 -17.78 -10.27
N GLY A 45 -6.98 -16.86 -9.75
CA GLY A 45 -7.38 -16.81 -8.33
C GLY A 45 -6.25 -16.42 -7.38
N ARG A 46 -5.17 -15.82 -7.88
CA ARG A 46 -3.99 -15.46 -7.09
C ARG A 46 -4.14 -14.13 -6.34
N LEU A 47 -4.98 -13.25 -6.84
CA LEU A 47 -5.38 -11.98 -6.24
C LEU A 47 -6.82 -11.64 -6.66
N ARG A 48 -7.37 -10.55 -6.14
CA ARG A 48 -8.64 -9.98 -6.57
C ARG A 48 -8.40 -8.63 -7.23
N LEU A 49 -8.89 -8.47 -8.47
CA LEU A 49 -8.75 -7.27 -9.27
C LEU A 49 -10.02 -6.43 -9.22
N HIS A 50 -9.89 -5.17 -8.85
CA HIS A 50 -10.97 -4.19 -8.77
C HIS A 50 -10.80 -3.12 -9.86
N MET A 51 -11.62 -3.17 -10.90
CA MET A 51 -11.57 -2.19 -12.01
C MET A 51 -12.31 -0.90 -11.63
N ARG A 52 -11.68 0.25 -11.86
CA ARG A 52 -12.28 1.59 -11.73
C ARG A 52 -11.80 2.47 -12.87
N ILE A 53 -12.66 3.41 -13.32
CA ILE A 53 -12.31 4.33 -14.40
C ILE A 53 -11.68 5.60 -13.85
N ASP A 54 -12.23 6.13 -12.77
CA ASP A 54 -11.76 7.37 -12.16
C ASP A 54 -10.72 7.10 -11.07
N GLU A 55 -9.50 7.64 -11.25
CA GLU A 55 -8.36 7.38 -10.36
C GLU A 55 -8.56 7.95 -8.96
N ARG A 56 -9.26 9.06 -8.82
CA ARG A 56 -9.51 9.67 -7.52
C ARG A 56 -10.39 8.79 -6.64
N THR A 57 -11.48 8.27 -7.19
CA THR A 57 -12.35 7.33 -6.47
C THR A 57 -11.68 5.98 -6.25
N ALA A 58 -10.88 5.53 -7.22
CA ALA A 58 -10.09 4.32 -7.13
C ALA A 58 -9.07 4.37 -5.99
N GLY A 59 -8.43 5.53 -5.78
CA GLY A 59 -7.50 5.75 -4.68
C GLY A 59 -8.15 5.53 -3.32
N PHE A 60 -9.34 6.10 -3.10
CA PHE A 60 -10.07 5.90 -1.84
C PHE A 60 -10.60 4.48 -1.67
N LEU A 61 -10.97 3.79 -2.75
CA LEU A 61 -11.28 2.36 -2.68
C LEU A 61 -10.06 1.57 -2.20
N ALA A 62 -8.87 1.85 -2.76
CA ALA A 62 -7.65 1.16 -2.35
C ALA A 62 -7.29 1.43 -0.88
N VAL A 63 -7.49 2.65 -0.40
CA VAL A 63 -7.35 3.01 1.03
C VAL A 63 -8.31 2.18 1.89
N GLY A 64 -9.60 2.11 1.51
CA GLY A 64 -10.60 1.33 2.24
C GLY A 64 -10.29 -0.16 2.27
N LEU A 65 -9.85 -0.74 1.16
CA LEU A 65 -9.42 -2.14 1.09
C LEU A 65 -8.19 -2.40 1.96
N ALA A 66 -7.22 -1.49 1.98
CA ALA A 66 -6.03 -1.62 2.82
C ALA A 66 -6.36 -1.52 4.32
N ILE A 67 -7.27 -0.64 4.71
CA ILE A 67 -7.76 -0.55 6.10
C ILE A 67 -8.48 -1.85 6.49
N GLY A 68 -9.40 -2.32 5.66
CA GLY A 68 -10.22 -3.50 5.97
C GLY A 68 -9.45 -4.81 5.99
N SER A 69 -8.43 -4.94 5.14
CA SER A 69 -7.61 -6.16 5.04
C SER A 69 -6.37 -6.15 5.94
N GLY A 70 -5.86 -4.98 6.33
CA GLY A 70 -4.56 -4.84 6.98
C GLY A 70 -3.34 -5.11 6.07
N HIS A 71 -3.56 -5.29 4.77
CA HIS A 71 -2.53 -5.59 3.79
C HIS A 71 -2.24 -4.41 2.86
N PRO A 72 -1.03 -4.31 2.28
CA PRO A 72 -0.77 -3.34 1.23
C PRO A 72 -1.68 -3.55 0.01
N VAL A 73 -2.30 -2.47 -0.46
CA VAL A 73 -3.15 -2.50 -1.64
C VAL A 73 -2.55 -1.58 -2.72
N PRO A 74 -2.12 -2.16 -3.85
CA PRO A 74 -1.71 -1.37 -5.00
C PRO A 74 -2.91 -0.75 -5.71
N ILE A 75 -2.74 0.52 -6.11
CA ILE A 75 -3.55 1.15 -7.14
C ILE A 75 -2.68 1.38 -8.36
N VAL A 76 -3.09 0.82 -9.48
CA VAL A 76 -2.36 0.81 -10.74
C VAL A 76 -3.04 1.71 -11.75
N MET A 77 -2.30 2.64 -12.33
CA MET A 77 -2.82 3.56 -13.33
C MET A 77 -1.79 3.89 -14.40
N THR A 78 -2.24 4.58 -15.41
CA THR A 78 -1.40 5.11 -16.47
C THR A 78 -0.58 6.33 -16.00
N SER A 79 0.19 6.93 -16.87
CA SER A 79 1.02 8.10 -16.57
C SER A 79 0.22 9.41 -16.62
N GLY A 80 0.86 10.50 -16.23
CA GLY A 80 0.32 11.84 -16.36
C GLY A 80 -0.61 12.22 -15.23
N THR A 81 -1.65 12.99 -15.53
CA THR A 81 -2.60 13.50 -14.53
C THR A 81 -3.40 12.41 -13.81
N ALA A 82 -3.47 11.20 -14.34
CA ALA A 82 -3.97 10.01 -13.64
C ALA A 82 -3.29 9.84 -12.27
N VAL A 83 -1.96 9.99 -12.24
CA VAL A 83 -1.17 9.89 -11.01
C VAL A 83 -1.49 11.05 -10.05
N ALA A 84 -1.62 12.27 -10.58
CA ALA A 84 -1.92 13.46 -9.78
C ALA A 84 -3.29 13.39 -9.07
N ASN A 85 -4.28 12.70 -9.66
CA ASN A 85 -5.59 12.50 -9.07
C ASN A 85 -5.57 11.67 -7.77
N LEU A 86 -4.47 10.99 -7.48
CA LEU A 86 -4.30 10.23 -6.23
C LEU A 86 -3.86 11.10 -5.04
N GLY A 87 -3.54 12.37 -5.23
CA GLY A 87 -3.09 13.26 -4.17
C GLY A 87 -3.93 13.18 -2.89
N PRO A 88 -5.27 13.33 -2.95
CA PRO A 88 -6.13 13.23 -1.76
C PRO A 88 -6.04 11.87 -1.05
N ALA A 89 -6.05 10.76 -1.80
CA ALA A 89 -5.98 9.42 -1.23
C ALA A 89 -4.60 9.14 -0.61
N VAL A 90 -3.53 9.66 -1.20
CA VAL A 90 -2.16 9.57 -0.65
C VAL A 90 -2.04 10.33 0.66
N LEU A 91 -2.62 11.54 0.74
CA LEU A 91 -2.65 12.32 1.98
C LEU A 91 -3.40 11.55 3.08
N GLU A 92 -4.59 11.03 2.79
CA GLU A 92 -5.36 10.24 3.74
C GLU A 92 -4.58 9.00 4.20
N ALA A 93 -4.01 8.24 3.27
CA ALA A 93 -3.18 7.08 3.59
C ALA A 93 -1.95 7.43 4.44
N ASN A 94 -1.33 8.60 4.20
CA ASN A 94 -0.19 9.06 4.98
C ASN A 94 -0.55 9.30 6.44
N TYR A 95 -1.58 10.10 6.70
CA TYR A 95 -1.99 10.45 8.06
C TYR A 95 -2.63 9.28 8.80
N ALA A 96 -3.37 8.43 8.10
CA ALA A 96 -3.94 7.20 8.65
C ALA A 96 -2.93 6.02 8.73
N ARG A 97 -1.70 6.19 8.21
CA ARG A 97 -0.65 5.14 8.14
C ARG A 97 -1.10 3.87 7.42
N VAL A 98 -1.87 4.05 6.37
CA VAL A 98 -2.39 2.96 5.54
C VAL A 98 -1.36 2.57 4.49
N PRO A 99 -1.02 1.29 4.33
CA PRO A 99 -0.02 0.83 3.36
C PRO A 99 -0.59 0.84 1.93
N LEU A 100 -0.68 2.02 1.34
CA LEU A 100 -1.10 2.21 -0.05
C LEU A 100 0.11 2.15 -0.98
N VAL A 101 0.02 1.40 -2.08
CA VAL A 101 1.07 1.39 -3.11
C VAL A 101 0.55 2.07 -4.37
N VAL A 102 1.00 3.29 -4.63
CA VAL A 102 0.74 3.97 -5.90
C VAL A 102 1.69 3.39 -6.96
N LEU A 103 1.19 2.52 -7.82
CA LEU A 103 1.94 1.90 -8.89
C LEU A 103 1.58 2.60 -10.21
N SER A 104 2.38 3.58 -10.58
CA SER A 104 2.19 4.36 -11.80
C SER A 104 3.01 3.80 -12.96
N ALA A 105 2.37 3.61 -14.11
CA ALA A 105 3.12 3.47 -15.34
C ALA A 105 3.73 4.82 -15.73
N ASN A 106 4.90 4.80 -16.35
CA ASN A 106 5.55 6.01 -16.84
C ASN A 106 6.04 5.82 -18.27
N ARG A 107 6.32 6.96 -18.92
CA ARG A 107 7.03 6.98 -20.21
C ARG A 107 8.48 6.54 -20.01
N PRO A 108 9.09 5.92 -21.02
CA PRO A 108 10.52 5.67 -21.02
C PRO A 108 11.29 7.01 -21.05
N TYR A 109 12.51 7.01 -20.55
CA TYR A 109 13.29 8.22 -20.34
C TYR A 109 13.48 9.08 -21.60
N GLU A 110 13.53 8.47 -22.78
CA GLU A 110 13.66 9.18 -24.06
C GLU A 110 12.45 10.05 -24.43
N LEU A 111 11.33 9.86 -23.76
CA LEU A 111 10.11 10.67 -23.95
C LEU A 111 9.90 11.72 -22.85
N LEU A 112 10.72 11.71 -21.80
CA LEU A 112 10.61 12.69 -20.71
C LEU A 112 11.18 14.05 -21.20
N GLY A 113 10.47 15.13 -20.89
CA GLY A 113 10.87 16.49 -21.27
C GLY A 113 10.70 16.84 -22.75
N THR A 114 10.14 15.94 -23.57
CA THR A 114 9.98 16.14 -25.03
C THR A 114 8.62 16.76 -25.42
N GLY A 115 7.72 16.96 -24.46
CA GLY A 115 6.33 17.35 -24.76
C GLY A 115 5.46 16.18 -25.25
N ALA A 116 5.91 14.94 -25.07
CA ALA A 116 5.14 13.75 -25.43
C ALA A 116 3.79 13.75 -24.69
N ASN A 117 2.75 13.26 -25.40
CA ASN A 117 1.39 13.23 -24.88
C ASN A 117 1.30 12.51 -23.52
N GLN A 118 0.55 13.11 -22.59
CA GLN A 118 0.27 12.56 -21.24
C GLN A 118 1.56 12.23 -20.45
N THR A 119 2.58 13.08 -20.60
CA THR A 119 3.87 12.96 -19.93
C THR A 119 4.03 14.14 -18.97
N ILE A 120 4.26 13.85 -17.72
CA ILE A 120 4.56 14.83 -16.66
C ILE A 120 5.75 14.35 -15.85
N GLU A 121 6.30 15.21 -15.02
CA GLU A 121 7.26 14.83 -14.00
C GLU A 121 6.51 14.10 -12.86
N GLN A 122 6.59 12.76 -12.85
CA GLN A 122 5.86 11.94 -11.86
C GLN A 122 6.67 11.71 -10.59
N LEU A 123 8.01 11.63 -10.72
CA LEU A 123 8.88 11.42 -9.57
C LEU A 123 8.85 12.65 -8.67
N GLY A 124 8.59 12.40 -7.38
CA GLY A 124 8.48 13.49 -6.42
C GLY A 124 7.11 14.17 -6.34
N LEU A 125 6.14 13.80 -7.19
CA LEU A 125 4.79 14.40 -7.21
C LEU A 125 4.12 14.43 -5.83
N PHE A 126 4.33 13.40 -5.02
CA PHE A 126 3.76 13.30 -3.68
C PHE A 126 4.67 13.84 -2.56
N GLY A 127 5.88 14.29 -2.88
CA GLY A 127 6.82 14.90 -1.95
C GLY A 127 7.04 14.06 -0.69
N SER A 128 6.91 14.71 0.47
CA SER A 128 7.06 14.08 1.79
C SER A 128 5.86 13.24 2.23
N GLN A 129 4.81 13.14 1.42
CA GLN A 129 3.60 12.42 1.80
C GLN A 129 3.71 10.91 1.62
N VAL A 130 4.76 10.44 0.96
CA VAL A 130 5.04 9.00 0.78
C VAL A 130 6.25 8.54 1.59
N ARG A 131 6.26 7.27 2.00
CA ARG A 131 7.37 6.66 2.74
C ARG A 131 8.59 6.43 1.87
N ALA A 132 8.38 6.23 0.58
CA ALA A 132 9.41 6.10 -0.43
C ALA A 132 8.85 6.39 -1.82
N THR A 133 9.70 6.92 -2.70
CA THR A 133 9.49 6.93 -4.14
C THR A 133 10.57 6.04 -4.75
N ILE A 134 10.15 5.00 -5.46
CA ILE A 134 11.06 4.05 -6.13
C ILE A 134 10.67 4.02 -7.60
N SER A 135 11.61 4.37 -8.46
CA SER A 135 11.46 4.18 -9.91
C SER A 135 12.18 2.92 -10.33
N LEU A 136 11.49 2.08 -11.08
CA LEU A 136 12.07 0.90 -11.69
C LEU A 136 12.76 1.29 -13.00
N GLY A 137 13.92 0.70 -13.27
CA GLY A 137 14.57 0.90 -14.57
C GLY A 137 13.74 0.33 -15.72
N LEU A 138 13.96 0.83 -16.93
CA LEU A 138 13.39 0.24 -18.14
C LEU A 138 13.84 -1.21 -18.30
N ALA A 139 12.92 -2.03 -18.74
CA ALA A 139 13.26 -3.38 -19.16
C ALA A 139 13.98 -3.37 -20.51
N GLU A 140 15.10 -4.08 -20.60
CA GLU A 140 15.95 -4.16 -21.78
C GLU A 140 15.96 -5.57 -22.35
N GLU A 141 15.98 -5.66 -23.67
CA GLU A 141 16.03 -6.93 -24.36
C GLU A 141 17.38 -7.62 -24.13
N GLY A 142 17.36 -8.92 -23.82
CA GLY A 142 18.57 -9.71 -23.62
C GLY A 142 19.30 -9.47 -22.28
N VAL A 143 18.78 -8.61 -21.42
CA VAL A 143 19.34 -8.35 -20.09
C VAL A 143 18.50 -9.02 -19.02
N ASP A 144 19.12 -9.80 -18.15
CA ASP A 144 18.43 -10.36 -16.96
C ASP A 144 18.32 -9.32 -15.86
N GLN A 145 17.12 -8.77 -15.70
CA GLN A 145 16.78 -7.77 -14.68
C GLN A 145 15.81 -8.32 -13.64
N ASN A 146 15.49 -9.61 -13.68
CA ASN A 146 14.46 -10.22 -12.83
C ASN A 146 14.70 -9.98 -11.33
N SER A 147 15.92 -10.19 -10.86
CA SER A 147 16.29 -9.99 -9.46
C SER A 147 16.14 -8.52 -9.03
N GLN A 148 16.45 -7.59 -9.91
CA GLN A 148 16.31 -6.15 -9.67
C GLN A 148 14.85 -5.75 -9.54
N TRP A 149 13.98 -6.23 -10.43
CA TRP A 149 12.55 -5.95 -10.38
C TRP A 149 11.92 -6.46 -9.10
N ARG A 150 12.20 -7.72 -8.75
CA ARG A 150 11.69 -8.36 -7.53
C ARG A 150 12.19 -7.68 -6.26
N SER A 151 13.48 -7.36 -6.19
CA SER A 151 14.05 -6.62 -5.05
C SER A 151 13.41 -5.25 -4.87
N ALA A 152 13.09 -4.55 -5.98
CA ALA A 152 12.41 -3.26 -5.92
C ALA A 152 11.00 -3.41 -5.33
N VAL A 153 10.22 -4.41 -5.75
CA VAL A 153 8.88 -4.70 -5.19
C VAL A 153 8.97 -4.99 -3.70
N CYS A 154 9.93 -5.83 -3.27
CA CYS A 154 10.13 -6.12 -1.85
C CYS A 154 10.43 -4.85 -1.04
N ARG A 155 11.26 -3.94 -1.56
CA ARG A 155 11.54 -2.65 -0.91
C ARG A 155 10.31 -1.75 -0.83
N VAL A 156 9.50 -1.70 -1.89
CA VAL A 156 8.22 -0.98 -1.93
C VAL A 156 7.30 -1.49 -0.83
N LEU A 157 7.09 -2.79 -0.74
CA LEU A 157 6.21 -3.39 0.26
C LEU A 157 6.74 -3.22 1.68
N ALA A 158 8.05 -3.34 1.88
CA ALA A 158 8.69 -3.10 3.18
C ALA A 158 8.50 -1.65 3.64
N ALA A 159 8.65 -0.68 2.73
CA ALA A 159 8.43 0.73 3.02
C ALA A 159 6.95 1.02 3.33
N ALA A 160 6.02 0.48 2.53
CA ALA A 160 4.58 0.66 2.74
C ALA A 160 4.14 0.12 4.11
N ARG A 161 4.64 -1.03 4.53
CA ARG A 161 4.37 -1.61 5.85
C ARG A 161 5.09 -0.91 7.00
N GLY A 162 6.00 0.00 6.70
CA GLY A 162 6.85 0.58 7.73
C GLY A 162 7.77 -0.44 8.39
N ALA A 163 8.18 -1.48 7.65
CA ALA A 163 8.91 -2.61 8.18
C ALA A 163 10.26 -2.25 8.81
N ARG A 164 10.85 -1.11 8.51
CA ARG A 164 12.08 -0.61 9.12
C ARG A 164 11.87 0.57 10.06
N SER A 165 10.81 1.34 9.84
CA SER A 165 10.58 2.61 10.52
C SER A 165 9.51 2.53 11.60
N GLY A 166 8.73 1.45 11.68
CA GLY A 166 7.51 1.38 12.49
C GLY A 166 6.41 2.33 11.99
N ASN A 167 6.59 2.95 10.81
CA ASN A 167 5.70 3.97 10.28
C ASN A 167 5.16 3.54 8.91
N ALA A 168 4.11 2.74 8.89
CA ALA A 168 3.41 2.35 7.66
C ALA A 168 2.86 3.59 6.92
N GLY A 169 2.56 3.46 5.64
CA GLY A 169 1.98 4.54 4.87
C GLY A 169 2.12 4.34 3.36
N PRO A 170 1.71 5.34 2.56
CA PRO A 170 1.75 5.24 1.12
C PRO A 170 3.19 5.24 0.58
N VAL A 171 3.38 4.59 -0.54
CA VAL A 171 4.61 4.59 -1.33
C VAL A 171 4.28 4.86 -2.79
N HIS A 172 5.21 5.49 -3.51
CA HIS A 172 5.11 5.67 -4.95
C HIS A 172 6.08 4.72 -5.65
N PHE A 173 5.56 3.82 -6.46
CA PHE A 173 6.30 2.89 -7.30
C PHE A 173 6.09 3.23 -8.76
N ASP A 174 7.06 3.88 -9.36
CA ASP A 174 7.04 4.34 -10.73
C ASP A 174 7.68 3.30 -11.66
N VAL A 175 6.91 2.86 -12.67
CA VAL A 175 7.31 1.79 -13.59
C VAL A 175 7.34 2.32 -15.02
N PRO A 176 8.50 2.72 -15.54
CA PRO A 176 8.65 3.10 -16.93
C PRO A 176 8.46 1.88 -17.85
N LEU A 177 7.62 2.04 -18.86
CA LEU A 177 7.29 0.98 -19.81
C LEU A 177 7.49 1.49 -21.24
N ARG A 178 8.29 0.74 -22.03
CA ARG A 178 8.55 1.03 -23.45
C ARG A 178 7.73 0.09 -24.33
N GLU A 179 7.33 0.54 -25.48
CA GLU A 179 6.66 -0.31 -26.47
C GLU A 179 7.55 -1.46 -26.96
N PRO A 180 6.96 -2.61 -27.27
CA PRO A 180 5.52 -2.89 -27.33
C PRO A 180 4.91 -3.11 -25.94
N LEU A 181 3.70 -2.55 -25.72
CA LEU A 181 2.97 -2.62 -24.45
C LEU A 181 1.98 -3.78 -24.36
N VAL A 182 1.70 -4.41 -25.48
CA VAL A 182 0.76 -5.53 -25.55
C VAL A 182 1.55 -6.83 -25.74
N PRO A 183 1.18 -7.91 -25.03
CA PRO A 183 1.76 -9.21 -25.28
C PRO A 183 1.55 -9.61 -26.76
N GLY A 184 2.62 -10.02 -27.44
CA GLY A 184 2.49 -10.52 -28.82
C GLY A 184 1.78 -11.87 -28.86
N ALA A 185 1.07 -12.17 -29.95
CA ALA A 185 0.33 -13.42 -30.14
C ALA A 185 1.21 -14.69 -30.07
N HIS A 186 2.53 -14.56 -30.21
CA HIS A 186 3.50 -15.68 -30.23
C HIS A 186 4.58 -15.53 -29.16
N VAL A 187 4.30 -14.86 -28.07
CA VAL A 187 5.30 -14.59 -27.05
C VAL A 187 5.48 -15.80 -26.15
N GLN A 188 6.28 -16.74 -26.61
CA GLN A 188 6.89 -17.78 -25.80
C GLN A 188 8.31 -17.34 -25.40
N GLY A 189 8.44 -16.68 -24.27
CA GLY A 189 9.70 -16.49 -23.58
C GLY A 189 9.56 -17.04 -22.17
N PRO A 190 10.65 -17.38 -21.49
CA PRO A 190 10.57 -17.80 -20.10
C PRO A 190 9.89 -16.70 -19.28
N VAL A 191 8.92 -17.10 -18.47
CA VAL A 191 8.34 -16.23 -17.43
C VAL A 191 9.47 -15.97 -16.43
N PRO A 192 9.73 -14.71 -16.04
CA PRO A 192 10.73 -14.44 -15.02
C PRO A 192 10.40 -15.19 -13.72
N GLU A 193 11.25 -16.12 -13.32
CA GLU A 193 10.98 -17.00 -12.19
C GLU A 193 11.22 -16.29 -10.86
N GLY A 194 10.30 -16.49 -9.91
CA GLY A 194 10.48 -16.14 -8.52
C GLY A 194 11.21 -17.24 -7.75
N ARG A 195 11.35 -17.08 -6.44
CA ARG A 195 11.92 -18.13 -5.60
C ARG A 195 11.10 -19.44 -5.70
N PRO A 196 11.75 -20.60 -5.77
CA PRO A 196 11.06 -21.89 -5.95
C PRO A 196 10.07 -22.21 -4.82
N ASP A 197 10.35 -21.76 -3.60
CA ASP A 197 9.53 -21.95 -2.42
C ASP A 197 8.28 -21.03 -2.36
N GLY A 198 8.06 -20.20 -3.36
CA GLY A 198 6.96 -19.23 -3.38
C GLY A 198 7.15 -18.02 -2.47
N ALA A 199 8.23 -17.95 -1.73
CA ALA A 199 8.54 -16.83 -0.85
C ALA A 199 8.86 -15.54 -1.65
N PRO A 200 8.73 -14.35 -1.03
CA PRO A 200 9.22 -13.12 -1.61
C PRO A 200 10.73 -13.17 -1.84
N TRP A 201 11.21 -12.40 -2.82
CA TRP A 201 12.63 -12.35 -3.18
C TRP A 201 13.53 -11.97 -1.99
N THR A 202 13.09 -11.00 -1.21
CA THR A 202 13.70 -10.63 0.07
C THR A 202 12.61 -10.41 1.13
N THR A 203 12.92 -10.73 2.37
CA THR A 203 12.05 -10.47 3.53
C THR A 203 12.73 -9.50 4.47
N THR A 204 11.92 -8.63 5.08
CA THR A 204 12.36 -7.76 6.17
C THR A 204 11.61 -8.17 7.43
N THR A 205 12.35 -8.58 8.44
CA THR A 205 11.78 -8.92 9.74
C THR A 205 12.15 -7.86 10.77
N HIS A 206 11.21 -7.55 11.67
CA HIS A 206 11.48 -6.80 12.88
C HIS A 206 11.73 -7.73 14.05
N ALA A 207 12.76 -7.45 14.81
CA ALA A 207 12.81 -7.93 16.19
C ALA A 207 11.99 -6.95 17.03
N THR A 208 10.79 -7.34 17.43
CA THR A 208 10.04 -6.64 18.47
C THR A 208 10.55 -7.14 19.83
N LEU A 209 11.07 -6.24 20.62
CA LEU A 209 11.23 -6.50 22.05
C LEU A 209 9.85 -6.25 22.67
N ASP A 210 9.10 -7.29 22.93
CA ASP A 210 7.89 -7.21 23.74
C ASP A 210 8.34 -7.04 25.20
N VAL A 211 8.40 -5.80 25.64
CA VAL A 211 8.56 -5.48 27.05
C VAL A 211 7.13 -5.41 27.62
N PRO A 212 6.73 -6.36 28.47
CA PRO A 212 5.41 -6.29 29.11
C PRO A 212 5.36 -5.04 29.98
N LEU A 213 4.34 -4.22 29.76
CA LEU A 213 4.03 -3.07 30.60
C LEU A 213 2.98 -3.50 31.63
N GLU A 214 3.39 -3.60 32.88
CA GLU A 214 2.45 -3.77 33.99
C GLU A 214 1.80 -2.44 34.30
N LEU A 215 0.47 -2.38 34.20
CA LEU A 215 -0.33 -1.22 34.54
C LEU A 215 -1.18 -1.53 35.76
N ASP A 216 -1.04 -0.72 36.78
CA ASP A 216 -1.88 -0.78 37.97
C ASP A 216 -3.21 -0.07 37.65
N LEU A 217 -4.21 -0.86 37.25
CA LEU A 217 -5.51 -0.34 36.82
C LEU A 217 -6.41 -0.15 38.04
N THR A 218 -6.90 1.08 38.20
CA THR A 218 -7.83 1.44 39.29
C THR A 218 -9.30 1.43 38.79
N PRO A 219 -10.29 1.36 39.70
CA PRO A 219 -11.70 1.48 39.32
C PRO A 219 -12.05 2.78 38.61
N ASP A 220 -11.24 3.83 38.80
CA ASP A 220 -11.40 5.15 38.18
C ASP A 220 -10.67 5.26 36.81
N THR A 221 -10.25 4.13 36.25
CA THR A 221 -9.57 4.09 34.94
C THR A 221 -10.58 4.14 33.81
N VAL A 222 -10.30 4.95 32.79
CA VAL A 222 -11.01 4.97 31.51
C VAL A 222 -10.06 4.60 30.37
N VAL A 223 -10.58 3.90 29.37
CA VAL A 223 -9.83 3.57 28.15
C VAL A 223 -10.23 4.52 27.05
N ILE A 224 -9.25 5.08 26.36
CA ILE A 224 -9.42 5.84 25.12
C ILE A 224 -8.81 5.03 23.98
N SER A 225 -9.70 4.48 23.14
CA SER A 225 -9.30 3.62 22.01
C SER A 225 -9.25 4.43 20.72
N GLY A 226 -8.06 4.62 20.18
CA GLY A 226 -7.83 5.31 18.92
C GLY A 226 -7.54 4.35 17.76
N HIS A 227 -7.43 4.91 16.57
CA HIS A 227 -7.12 4.17 15.36
C HIS A 227 -5.85 3.31 15.52
N GLY A 228 -5.92 2.05 15.10
CA GLY A 228 -4.79 1.10 15.16
C GLY A 228 -4.48 0.56 16.56
N SER A 229 -5.39 0.67 17.51
CA SER A 229 -5.20 0.17 18.89
C SER A 229 -5.06 -1.35 19.01
N GLY A 230 -5.44 -2.12 17.97
CA GLY A 230 -5.48 -3.58 18.03
C GLY A 230 -6.57 -4.09 18.99
N HIS A 231 -6.62 -5.40 19.20
CA HIS A 231 -7.53 -6.01 20.15
C HIS A 231 -6.85 -6.14 21.52
N ARG A 232 -7.53 -5.68 22.59
CA ARG A 232 -7.00 -5.63 23.97
C ARG A 232 -8.03 -6.23 24.95
N PRO A 233 -8.14 -7.56 25.01
CA PRO A 233 -9.13 -8.22 25.85
C PRO A 233 -8.92 -7.96 27.35
N GLU A 234 -7.70 -7.65 27.77
CA GLU A 234 -7.33 -7.29 29.13
C GLU A 234 -8.03 -6.02 29.64
N LEU A 235 -8.56 -5.19 28.72
CA LEU A 235 -9.26 -3.94 29.04
C LEU A 235 -10.80 -4.10 29.07
N ALA A 236 -11.33 -5.31 28.89
CA ALA A 236 -12.77 -5.56 28.70
C ALA A 236 -13.68 -5.08 29.84
N GLY A 237 -13.16 -5.01 31.05
CA GLY A 237 -13.91 -4.56 32.23
C GLY A 237 -13.97 -3.04 32.45
N LEU A 238 -13.27 -2.25 31.60
CA LEU A 238 -13.11 -0.81 31.80
C LEU A 238 -14.03 0.03 30.93
N PRO A 239 -14.51 1.17 31.42
CA PRO A 239 -15.23 2.14 30.59
C PRO A 239 -14.35 2.59 29.41
N THR A 240 -14.86 2.45 28.18
CA THR A 240 -14.08 2.70 26.96
C THR A 240 -14.78 3.72 26.07
N VAL A 241 -14.06 4.78 25.73
CA VAL A 241 -14.40 5.68 24.63
C VAL A 241 -13.59 5.26 23.41
N ALA A 242 -14.26 4.89 22.33
CA ALA A 242 -13.61 4.49 21.08
C ALA A 242 -13.90 5.47 19.95
N GLU A 243 -12.90 5.75 19.14
CA GLU A 243 -13.09 6.41 17.85
C GLU A 243 -13.85 5.49 16.88
N PRO A 244 -14.55 6.04 15.85
CA PRO A 244 -15.36 5.23 14.95
C PRO A 244 -14.63 4.10 14.24
N THR A 245 -13.31 4.24 14.04
CA THR A 245 -12.44 3.23 13.37
C THR A 245 -11.65 2.38 14.36
N ALA A 246 -11.84 2.58 15.65
CA ALA A 246 -11.14 1.86 16.71
C ALA A 246 -12.02 0.74 17.29
N PRO A 247 -11.41 -0.38 17.73
CA PRO A 247 -12.16 -1.42 18.42
C PRO A 247 -12.65 -0.93 19.79
N MET A 248 -13.86 -1.33 20.14
CA MET A 248 -14.40 -1.15 21.48
C MET A 248 -13.80 -2.25 22.39
N HIS A 249 -12.91 -1.86 23.30
CA HIS A 249 -12.23 -2.83 24.16
C HIS A 249 -13.10 -3.29 25.34
N GLY A 250 -13.82 -2.35 25.96
CA GLY A 250 -14.57 -2.61 27.18
C GLY A 250 -16.00 -2.07 27.15
N ILE A 251 -16.46 -1.54 28.26
CA ILE A 251 -17.82 -1.03 28.44
C ILE A 251 -17.97 0.27 27.64
N PRO A 252 -18.90 0.34 26.66
CA PRO A 252 -19.06 1.53 25.83
C PRO A 252 -19.38 2.78 26.67
N LEU A 253 -18.62 3.84 26.44
CA LEU A 253 -18.79 5.12 27.08
C LEU A 253 -18.90 6.23 26.04
N HIS A 254 -19.92 7.07 26.15
CA HIS A 254 -20.03 8.24 25.29
C HIS A 254 -19.01 9.31 25.70
N PRO A 255 -18.28 9.94 24.76
CA PRO A 255 -17.22 10.93 25.07
C PRO A 255 -17.69 12.06 25.99
N LEU A 256 -18.94 12.51 25.85
CA LEU A 256 -19.51 13.57 26.67
C LEU A 256 -19.73 13.17 28.15
N ALA A 257 -19.66 11.89 28.49
CA ALA A 257 -19.75 11.42 29.89
C ALA A 257 -18.42 11.55 30.65
N LEU A 258 -17.28 11.68 29.95
CA LEU A 258 -15.94 11.78 30.59
C LEU A 258 -15.85 12.87 31.67
N PRO A 259 -16.34 14.11 31.45
CA PRO A 259 -16.28 15.16 32.46
C PRO A 259 -17.09 14.83 33.73
N GLN A 260 -18.14 14.01 33.59
CA GLN A 260 -19.00 13.61 34.71
C GLN A 260 -18.36 12.50 35.53
N LEU A 261 -17.65 11.58 34.88
CA LEU A 261 -16.95 10.47 35.56
C LEU A 261 -15.71 10.89 36.31
N LYS A 262 -15.08 12.01 35.92
CA LYS A 262 -13.84 12.53 36.50
C LYS A 262 -12.78 11.43 36.71
N PRO A 263 -12.41 10.68 35.68
CA PRO A 263 -11.47 9.58 35.81
C PRO A 263 -10.13 10.11 36.33
N ARG A 264 -9.47 9.35 37.21
CA ARG A 264 -8.13 9.68 37.73
C ARG A 264 -7.04 9.09 36.87
N GLN A 265 -7.36 8.07 36.08
CA GLN A 265 -6.43 7.39 35.19
C GLN A 265 -7.03 7.21 33.80
N ALA A 266 -6.20 7.39 32.75
CA ALA A 266 -6.57 7.10 31.39
C ALA A 266 -5.55 6.18 30.73
N VAL A 267 -6.02 5.08 30.15
CA VAL A 267 -5.21 4.22 29.29
C VAL A 267 -5.53 4.56 27.84
N ILE A 268 -4.52 5.04 27.13
CA ILE A 268 -4.66 5.40 25.71
C ILE A 268 -4.09 4.27 24.86
N THR A 269 -4.90 3.69 23.99
CA THR A 269 -4.51 2.64 23.06
C THR A 269 -4.63 3.13 21.62
N GLY A 270 -3.70 2.73 20.78
CA GLY A 270 -3.65 3.21 19.40
C GLY A 270 -3.25 4.69 19.32
N ARG A 271 -3.85 5.39 18.36
CA ARG A 271 -3.62 6.82 18.14
C ARG A 271 -4.95 7.52 18.16
N PRO A 272 -5.36 8.06 19.29
CA PRO A 272 -6.51 8.96 19.30
C PRO A 272 -6.20 10.13 18.37
N ALA A 273 -7.17 10.55 17.57
CA ALA A 273 -7.07 11.81 16.88
C ALA A 273 -6.72 12.86 17.94
N SER A 274 -5.67 13.62 17.71
CA SER A 274 -5.34 14.71 18.62
C SER A 274 -6.56 15.64 18.62
N SER A 275 -7.42 15.48 19.62
CA SER A 275 -8.40 16.51 19.93
C SER A 275 -7.58 17.75 20.19
N GLY A 276 -7.54 18.65 19.22
CA GLY A 276 -6.99 19.98 19.47
C GLY A 276 -7.63 20.48 20.73
N ARG A 277 -6.80 20.77 21.68
CA ARG A 277 -6.92 21.36 23.02
C ARG A 277 -8.34 21.56 23.54
#